data_2ced443551cc9d15764a45f606d6696e
#
_entry.id   2ced443551cc9d15764a45f606d6696e
#
_cell.length_a   1.000
_cell.length_b   1.000
_cell.length_c   1.000
_cell.angle_alpha   90.00
_cell.angle_beta   90.00
_cell.angle_gamma   90.00
#
_symmetry.space_group_name_H-M   'P 1'
#
loop_
_entity.id
_entity.type
_entity.pdbx_description
1 polymer ?
#
loop_
_entity_poly.entity_id
_entity_poly.type
_entity_poly.pdbx_seq_one_letter_code
_entity_poly.pdbx_strand_id
1 'polypeptide(L)'
;LISVENDARYSFEQVDICNAAEIKHVFNKHQPDIVMHLAAESHVDRSIDGPGEFIQTNIVGTYVLLEEARAYWSGLGGDKKDSFKFHHVSTDEVYGDLEGTDDLFTEETSYAPSSPYSAAKASSDHLVRAWQRTFKFPTLITNCSNNYGPYQFPEKLIPLIILNALEGKNLPIYGNGKQIRDWLYVDDHARALLHVALTGEVGETYNIGGHNELQNIEVVKTVCSILDELVPSELDGIDKYEQLITY
;
A
#
# COMPACT_ATOMS: atom_id res chain seq x y z
N LEU A 1 14.67 8.74 -0.17
CA LEU A 1 14.52 10.03 0.54
C LEU A 1 15.46 11.13 -0.01
N ILE A 2 16.35 10.81 -0.95
CA ILE A 2 17.38 11.73 -1.52
C ILE A 2 16.78 13.08 -1.97
N SER A 3 15.56 13.07 -2.51
CA SER A 3 14.88 14.29 -3.00
C SER A 3 14.42 15.24 -1.90
N VAL A 4 14.29 14.78 -0.66
CA VAL A 4 13.72 15.57 0.46
C VAL A 4 14.61 15.63 1.70
N GLU A 5 15.64 14.80 1.81
CA GLU A 5 16.47 14.67 3.02
C GLU A 5 17.16 15.98 3.46
N ASN A 6 17.39 16.89 2.50
CA ASN A 6 18.00 18.20 2.74
C ASN A 6 16.97 19.35 2.83
N ASP A 7 15.65 19.06 2.75
CA ASP A 7 14.62 20.08 2.93
C ASP A 7 14.45 20.39 4.42
N ALA A 8 14.52 21.66 4.81
CA ALA A 8 14.39 22.08 6.20
C ALA A 8 13.03 21.73 6.85
N ARG A 9 12.02 21.38 6.04
CA ARG A 9 10.71 20.92 6.49
C ARG A 9 10.65 19.42 6.72
N TYR A 10 11.66 18.66 6.26
CA TYR A 10 11.75 17.22 6.44
C TYR A 10 12.40 16.88 7.77
N SER A 11 11.80 15.94 8.50
CA SER A 11 12.39 15.34 9.71
C SER A 11 12.12 13.84 9.68
N PHE A 12 13.13 13.04 10.02
CA PHE A 12 13.03 11.60 10.06
C PHE A 12 13.21 11.07 11.48
N GLU A 13 12.27 10.24 11.92
CA GLU A 13 12.33 9.51 13.18
C GLU A 13 12.26 8.01 12.87
N GLN A 14 13.29 7.27 13.22
CA GLN A 14 13.28 5.81 13.07
C GLN A 14 12.66 5.19 14.32
N VAL A 15 11.36 4.92 14.25
CA VAL A 15 10.58 4.33 15.35
C VAL A 15 9.75 3.15 14.87
N ASP A 16 9.52 2.19 15.77
CA ASP A 16 8.57 1.10 15.54
C ASP A 16 7.17 1.57 15.94
N ILE A 17 6.19 1.44 15.02
CA ILE A 17 4.80 1.80 15.30
C ILE A 17 4.16 0.99 16.43
N CYS A 18 4.75 -0.16 16.80
CA CYS A 18 4.34 -0.95 17.95
C CYS A 18 4.87 -0.40 19.28
N ASN A 19 5.79 0.57 19.27
CA ASN A 19 6.36 1.17 20.47
C ASN A 19 5.58 2.43 20.88
N ALA A 20 4.61 2.29 21.77
CA ALA A 20 3.75 3.37 22.22
C ALA A 20 4.53 4.57 22.80
N ALA A 21 5.63 4.34 23.54
CA ALA A 21 6.41 5.41 24.15
C ALA A 21 7.14 6.27 23.09
N GLU A 22 7.69 5.64 22.07
CA GLU A 22 8.34 6.33 20.95
C GLU A 22 7.31 7.09 20.09
N ILE A 23 6.19 6.47 19.76
CA ILE A 23 5.10 7.13 19.00
C ILE A 23 4.57 8.33 19.76
N LYS A 24 4.34 8.22 21.08
CA LYS A 24 3.95 9.36 21.92
C LYS A 24 4.99 10.48 21.88
N HIS A 25 6.28 10.14 21.90
CA HIS A 25 7.36 11.14 21.78
C HIS A 25 7.30 11.87 20.44
N VAL A 26 7.07 11.13 19.32
CA VAL A 26 6.94 11.70 17.98
C VAL A 26 5.77 12.69 17.91
N PHE A 27 4.58 12.32 18.42
CA PHE A 27 3.43 13.22 18.48
C PHE A 27 3.71 14.50 19.28
N ASN A 28 4.34 14.36 20.45
CA ASN A 28 4.66 15.51 21.29
C ASN A 28 5.70 16.43 20.65
N LYS A 29 6.68 15.87 19.95
CA LYS A 29 7.77 16.61 19.30
C LYS A 29 7.29 17.36 18.06
N HIS A 30 6.55 16.69 17.18
CA HIS A 30 6.20 17.20 15.85
C HIS A 30 4.82 17.84 15.79
N GLN A 31 3.91 17.53 16.72
CA GLN A 31 2.56 18.08 16.80
C GLN A 31 1.82 18.12 15.45
N PRO A 32 1.65 16.98 14.76
CA PRO A 32 1.10 16.96 13.41
C PRO A 32 -0.35 17.41 13.35
N ASP A 33 -0.74 17.99 12.22
CA ASP A 33 -2.12 18.31 11.89
C ASP A 33 -2.80 17.16 11.13
N ILE A 34 -2.01 16.36 10.38
CA ILE A 34 -2.49 15.19 9.67
C ILE A 34 -1.49 14.03 9.91
N VAL A 35 -2.02 12.86 10.18
CA VAL A 35 -1.27 11.60 10.22
C VAL A 35 -1.65 10.77 9.00
N MET A 36 -0.69 10.38 8.18
CA MET A 36 -0.88 9.42 7.09
C MET A 36 -0.18 8.11 7.46
N HIS A 37 -0.96 7.08 7.73
CA HIS A 37 -0.46 5.78 8.17
C HIS A 37 -0.29 4.83 6.98
N LEU A 38 0.94 4.75 6.46
CA LEU A 38 1.35 3.86 5.38
C LEU A 38 2.23 2.69 5.87
N ALA A 39 2.65 2.72 7.14
CA ALA A 39 3.53 1.68 7.68
C ALA A 39 2.79 0.34 7.76
N ALA A 40 3.32 -0.68 7.11
CA ALA A 40 2.76 -2.03 7.10
C ALA A 40 3.78 -3.06 6.63
N GLU A 41 3.66 -4.30 7.08
CA GLU A 41 4.16 -5.45 6.35
C GLU A 41 3.23 -5.70 5.15
N SER A 42 3.78 -5.87 3.93
CA SER A 42 2.99 -5.81 2.69
C SER A 42 3.26 -6.92 1.68
N HIS A 43 4.08 -7.92 2.00
CA HIS A 43 4.41 -9.00 1.08
C HIS A 43 3.54 -10.23 1.35
N VAL A 44 2.62 -10.56 0.42
CA VAL A 44 1.64 -11.64 0.60
C VAL A 44 2.32 -12.98 0.90
N ASP A 45 3.33 -13.40 0.11
CA ASP A 45 4.00 -14.69 0.32
C ASP A 45 4.66 -14.77 1.69
N ARG A 46 5.34 -13.71 2.14
CA ARG A 46 5.88 -13.66 3.51
C ARG A 46 4.80 -13.77 4.58
N SER A 47 3.58 -13.28 4.30
CA SER A 47 2.48 -13.41 5.25
C SER A 47 2.01 -14.85 5.42
N ILE A 48 2.21 -15.69 4.40
CA ILE A 48 1.89 -17.13 4.46
C ILE A 48 2.93 -17.85 5.31
N ASP A 49 4.22 -17.54 5.11
CA ASP A 49 5.32 -18.18 5.82
C ASP A 49 5.43 -17.73 7.30
N GLY A 50 5.14 -16.43 7.56
CA GLY A 50 5.29 -15.82 8.88
C GLY A 50 4.18 -14.84 9.24
N PRO A 51 2.93 -15.27 9.44
CA PRO A 51 1.78 -14.39 9.65
C PRO A 51 1.88 -13.55 10.93
N GLY A 52 2.68 -13.97 11.90
CA GLY A 52 2.83 -13.28 13.18
C GLY A 52 3.34 -11.85 13.06
N GLU A 53 4.28 -11.59 12.17
CA GLU A 53 4.81 -10.24 11.91
C GLU A 53 3.76 -9.30 11.32
N PHE A 54 2.89 -9.84 10.45
CA PHE A 54 1.77 -9.09 9.87
C PHE A 54 0.71 -8.74 10.91
N ILE A 55 0.40 -9.67 11.82
CA ILE A 55 -0.51 -9.39 12.95
C ILE A 55 0.10 -8.32 13.86
N GLN A 56 1.38 -8.46 14.21
CA GLN A 56 2.06 -7.53 15.11
C GLN A 56 2.12 -6.13 14.47
N THR A 57 2.63 -6.00 13.26
CA THR A 57 2.81 -4.70 12.61
C THR A 57 1.47 -4.10 12.17
N ASN A 58 0.66 -4.85 11.41
CA ASN A 58 -0.51 -4.25 10.76
C ASN A 58 -1.70 -4.09 11.73
N ILE A 59 -1.86 -4.98 12.72
CA ILE A 59 -2.97 -4.89 13.66
C ILE A 59 -2.53 -4.19 14.95
N VAL A 60 -1.50 -4.72 15.64
CA VAL A 60 -1.07 -4.16 16.93
C VAL A 60 -0.43 -2.79 16.73
N GLY A 61 0.43 -2.62 15.71
CA GLY A 61 1.03 -1.33 15.38
C GLY A 61 -0.03 -0.27 15.02
N THR A 62 -1.05 -0.63 14.23
CA THR A 62 -2.17 0.28 13.93
C THR A 62 -2.95 0.64 15.21
N TYR A 63 -3.20 -0.34 16.10
CA TYR A 63 -3.84 -0.08 17.38
C TYR A 63 -3.04 0.92 18.23
N VAL A 64 -1.73 0.72 18.36
CA VAL A 64 -0.85 1.62 19.14
C VAL A 64 -0.88 3.02 18.55
N LEU A 65 -0.74 3.12 17.22
CA LEU A 65 -0.76 4.42 16.54
C LEU A 65 -2.10 5.14 16.70
N LEU A 66 -3.22 4.42 16.63
CA LEU A 66 -4.57 4.97 16.87
C LEU A 66 -4.72 5.49 18.31
N GLU A 67 -4.24 4.77 19.33
CA GLU A 67 -4.35 5.20 20.72
C GLU A 67 -3.51 6.44 21.01
N GLU A 68 -2.26 6.46 20.55
CA GLU A 68 -1.40 7.61 20.79
C GLU A 68 -1.85 8.85 19.98
N ALA A 69 -2.32 8.65 18.73
CA ALA A 69 -2.92 9.73 17.94
C ALA A 69 -4.21 10.27 18.58
N ARG A 70 -5.08 9.39 19.10
CA ARG A 70 -6.30 9.79 19.81
C ARG A 70 -5.99 10.53 21.11
N ALA A 71 -5.01 10.06 21.88
CA ALA A 71 -4.57 10.74 23.11
C ALA A 71 -4.04 12.15 22.79
N TYR A 72 -3.21 12.28 21.77
CA TYR A 72 -2.71 13.56 21.27
C TYR A 72 -3.88 14.48 20.83
N TRP A 73 -4.76 14.01 19.93
CA TRP A 73 -5.91 14.74 19.45
C TRP A 73 -6.86 15.20 20.58
N SER A 74 -7.07 14.36 21.60
CA SER A 74 -7.91 14.69 22.75
C SER A 74 -7.37 15.87 23.56
N GLY A 75 -6.06 16.08 23.54
CA GLY A 75 -5.39 17.21 24.18
C GLY A 75 -5.40 18.51 23.35
N LEU A 76 -5.77 18.44 22.07
CA LEU A 76 -5.87 19.62 21.20
C LEU A 76 -7.13 20.43 21.50
N GLY A 77 -7.10 21.71 21.14
CA GLY A 77 -8.25 22.63 21.23
C GLY A 77 -8.42 23.48 19.99
N GLY A 78 -9.62 24.06 19.82
CA GLY A 78 -9.95 24.99 18.74
C GLY A 78 -9.72 24.38 17.35
N ASP A 79 -9.38 25.24 16.39
CA ASP A 79 -9.25 24.90 14.99
C ASP A 79 -8.27 23.73 14.73
N LYS A 80 -7.22 23.60 15.56
CA LYS A 80 -6.27 22.51 15.43
C LYS A 80 -6.88 21.14 15.70
N LYS A 81 -7.78 21.05 16.67
CA LYS A 81 -8.54 19.84 16.97
C LYS A 81 -9.52 19.51 15.87
N ASP A 82 -10.23 20.53 15.38
CA ASP A 82 -11.29 20.37 14.38
C ASP A 82 -10.75 20.03 12.99
N SER A 83 -9.51 20.47 12.68
CA SER A 83 -8.84 20.19 11.40
C SER A 83 -7.99 18.92 11.40
N PHE A 84 -7.73 18.32 12.56
CA PHE A 84 -6.92 17.12 12.65
C PHE A 84 -7.53 15.93 11.88
N LYS A 85 -6.70 15.17 11.16
CA LYS A 85 -7.12 13.95 10.47
C LYS A 85 -6.13 12.81 10.66
N PHE A 86 -6.65 11.60 10.80
CA PHE A 86 -5.91 10.35 10.76
C PHE A 86 -6.30 9.58 9.50
N HIS A 87 -5.41 9.53 8.53
CA HIS A 87 -5.63 8.88 7.25
C HIS A 87 -4.91 7.52 7.22
N HIS A 88 -5.69 6.44 7.26
CA HIS A 88 -5.19 5.07 7.14
C HIS A 88 -5.17 4.62 5.70
N VAL A 89 -4.00 4.21 5.20
CA VAL A 89 -3.82 3.69 3.84
C VAL A 89 -3.88 2.17 3.86
N SER A 90 -4.88 1.61 3.19
CA SER A 90 -5.16 0.19 3.08
C SER A 90 -5.03 -0.30 1.63
N THR A 91 -5.63 -1.41 1.30
CA THR A 91 -5.53 -2.11 0.02
C THR A 91 -6.89 -2.62 -0.43
N ASP A 92 -7.12 -2.75 -1.73
CA ASP A 92 -8.27 -3.41 -2.32
C ASP A 92 -8.32 -4.92 -2.03
N GLU A 93 -7.20 -5.54 -1.67
CA GLU A 93 -7.14 -6.96 -1.28
C GLU A 93 -8.02 -7.31 -0.07
N VAL A 94 -8.49 -6.32 0.70
CA VAL A 94 -9.45 -6.54 1.78
C VAL A 94 -10.82 -7.00 1.29
N TYR A 95 -11.15 -6.69 0.03
CA TYR A 95 -12.41 -7.11 -0.61
C TYR A 95 -12.41 -8.57 -1.08
N GLY A 96 -11.22 -9.18 -1.23
CA GLY A 96 -11.07 -10.54 -1.74
C GLY A 96 -10.88 -10.58 -3.25
N ASP A 97 -11.66 -11.38 -3.94
CA ASP A 97 -11.65 -11.50 -5.39
C ASP A 97 -13.07 -11.38 -5.99
N LEU A 98 -13.12 -11.08 -7.30
CA LEU A 98 -14.36 -10.98 -8.08
C LEU A 98 -14.44 -12.10 -9.13
N GLU A 99 -13.86 -13.27 -8.82
CA GLU A 99 -13.75 -14.38 -9.74
C GLU A 99 -15.13 -14.76 -10.35
N GLY A 100 -15.22 -14.75 -11.67
CA GLY A 100 -16.46 -15.10 -12.39
C GLY A 100 -17.48 -13.95 -12.52
N THR A 101 -17.12 -12.72 -12.19
CA THR A 101 -17.94 -11.52 -12.41
C THR A 101 -17.21 -10.49 -13.26
N ASP A 102 -17.98 -9.56 -13.86
CA ASP A 102 -17.44 -8.36 -14.51
C ASP A 102 -17.59 -7.12 -13.61
N ASP A 103 -17.84 -7.32 -12.31
CA ASP A 103 -18.01 -6.24 -11.36
C ASP A 103 -16.66 -5.58 -10.98
N LEU A 104 -16.74 -4.39 -10.41
CA LEU A 104 -15.62 -3.69 -9.80
C LEU A 104 -15.84 -3.58 -8.28
N PHE A 105 -14.76 -3.52 -7.52
CA PHE A 105 -14.84 -3.18 -6.10
C PHE A 105 -15.34 -1.76 -5.91
N THR A 106 -16.27 -1.60 -4.99
CA THR A 106 -16.76 -0.31 -4.51
C THR A 106 -16.57 -0.22 -3.00
N GLU A 107 -16.73 0.96 -2.43
CA GLU A 107 -16.65 1.17 -0.98
C GLU A 107 -17.75 0.41 -0.20
N GLU A 108 -18.83 0.01 -0.89
CA GLU A 108 -19.91 -0.82 -0.34
C GLU A 108 -19.64 -2.33 -0.44
N THR A 109 -18.58 -2.74 -1.16
CA THR A 109 -18.21 -4.15 -1.30
C THR A 109 -17.82 -4.73 0.06
N SER A 110 -18.40 -5.87 0.42
CA SER A 110 -18.10 -6.56 1.67
C SER A 110 -16.67 -7.07 1.70
N TYR A 111 -16.00 -6.92 2.85
CA TYR A 111 -14.65 -7.47 3.04
C TYR A 111 -14.68 -9.01 3.05
N ALA A 112 -13.81 -9.61 2.24
CA ALA A 112 -13.63 -11.07 2.14
C ALA A 112 -12.14 -11.42 1.92
N PRO A 113 -11.22 -11.01 2.83
CA PRO A 113 -9.78 -11.18 2.64
C PRO A 113 -9.38 -12.65 2.54
N SER A 114 -8.48 -12.97 1.60
CA SER A 114 -8.09 -14.35 1.28
C SER A 114 -6.65 -14.72 1.71
N SER A 115 -5.88 -13.78 2.26
CA SER A 115 -4.51 -14.01 2.73
C SER A 115 -4.31 -13.48 4.15
N PRO A 116 -3.27 -13.94 4.90
CA PRO A 116 -2.94 -13.36 6.21
C PRO A 116 -2.65 -11.86 6.13
N TYR A 117 -2.00 -11.39 5.05
CA TYR A 117 -1.80 -9.97 4.79
C TYR A 117 -3.12 -9.20 4.65
N SER A 118 -3.98 -9.62 3.73
CA SER A 118 -5.25 -8.94 3.50
C SER A 118 -6.17 -9.02 4.72
N ALA A 119 -6.15 -10.13 5.46
CA ALA A 119 -6.87 -10.26 6.73
C ALA A 119 -6.35 -9.29 7.80
N ALA A 120 -5.03 -9.11 7.91
CA ALA A 120 -4.44 -8.15 8.84
C ALA A 120 -4.79 -6.71 8.45
N LYS A 121 -4.79 -6.37 7.14
CA LYS A 121 -5.22 -5.06 6.64
C LYS A 121 -6.72 -4.81 6.87
N ALA A 122 -7.57 -5.79 6.59
CA ALA A 122 -9.01 -5.71 6.90
C ALA A 122 -9.26 -5.49 8.40
N SER A 123 -8.49 -6.17 9.26
CA SER A 123 -8.56 -5.99 10.71
C SER A 123 -8.18 -4.57 11.13
N SER A 124 -7.11 -4.00 10.56
CA SER A 124 -6.71 -2.62 10.84
C SER A 124 -7.76 -1.60 10.36
N ASP A 125 -8.38 -1.80 9.20
CA ASP A 125 -9.48 -0.97 8.71
C ASP A 125 -10.67 -0.99 9.68
N HIS A 126 -11.02 -2.17 10.21
CA HIS A 126 -12.08 -2.29 11.23
C HIS A 126 -11.73 -1.57 12.54
N LEU A 127 -10.46 -1.60 12.98
CA LEU A 127 -10.02 -0.81 14.13
C LEU A 127 -10.21 0.68 13.86
N VAL A 128 -9.76 1.19 12.71
CA VAL A 128 -9.90 2.60 12.33
C VAL A 128 -11.36 3.05 12.36
N ARG A 129 -12.25 2.26 11.74
CA ARG A 129 -13.70 2.52 11.77
C ARG A 129 -14.29 2.48 13.19
N ALA A 130 -13.82 1.54 14.02
CA ALA A 130 -14.27 1.44 15.41
C ALA A 130 -13.87 2.67 16.23
N TRP A 131 -12.65 3.20 16.05
CA TRP A 131 -12.19 4.44 16.70
C TRP A 131 -13.02 5.66 16.28
N GLN A 132 -13.32 5.77 15.00
CA GLN A 132 -14.21 6.83 14.51
C GLN A 132 -15.59 6.73 15.16
N ARG A 133 -16.22 5.56 15.11
CA ARG A 133 -17.60 5.37 15.61
C ARG A 133 -17.70 5.56 17.13
N THR A 134 -16.75 4.98 17.87
CA THR A 134 -16.76 4.96 19.34
C THR A 134 -16.32 6.28 19.95
N PHE A 135 -15.20 6.82 19.45
CA PHE A 135 -14.54 7.98 20.06
C PHE A 135 -14.72 9.28 19.27
N LYS A 136 -15.39 9.22 18.12
CA LYS A 136 -15.48 10.33 17.16
C LYS A 136 -14.10 10.83 16.71
N PHE A 137 -13.11 9.92 16.74
CA PHE A 137 -11.76 10.21 16.30
C PHE A 137 -11.76 10.43 14.77
N PRO A 138 -11.19 11.54 14.27
CA PRO A 138 -11.36 11.96 12.87
C PRO A 138 -10.49 11.13 11.93
N THR A 139 -11.00 9.99 11.47
CA THR A 139 -10.31 9.05 10.58
C THR A 139 -10.80 9.11 9.14
N LEU A 140 -9.92 8.75 8.22
CA LEU A 140 -10.16 8.47 6.80
C LEU A 140 -9.53 7.13 6.45
N ILE A 141 -10.10 6.40 5.51
CA ILE A 141 -9.52 5.17 4.96
C ILE A 141 -9.42 5.30 3.45
N THR A 142 -8.30 4.84 2.87
CA THR A 142 -8.17 4.64 1.44
C THR A 142 -7.76 3.20 1.15
N ASN A 143 -8.42 2.57 0.18
CA ASN A 143 -8.09 1.23 -0.31
C ASN A 143 -7.53 1.38 -1.72
N CYS A 144 -6.23 1.15 -1.88
CA CYS A 144 -5.58 1.30 -3.19
C CYS A 144 -5.40 -0.03 -3.90
N SER A 145 -5.41 0.03 -5.22
CA SER A 145 -5.03 -1.07 -6.09
C SER A 145 -3.50 -1.25 -6.18
N ASN A 146 -3.02 -2.15 -7.05
CA ASN A 146 -1.61 -2.49 -7.15
C ASN A 146 -0.77 -1.33 -7.67
N ASN A 147 0.07 -0.78 -6.81
CA ASN A 147 0.96 0.30 -7.17
C ASN A 147 2.15 -0.18 -8.00
N TYR A 148 2.59 0.65 -8.95
CA TYR A 148 3.86 0.49 -9.66
C TYR A 148 4.54 1.84 -9.89
N GLY A 149 5.84 1.83 -10.11
CA GLY A 149 6.60 3.03 -10.45
C GLY A 149 8.01 3.05 -9.88
N PRO A 150 8.70 4.21 -9.99
CA PRO A 150 10.06 4.38 -9.48
C PRO A 150 10.16 4.05 -7.99
N TYR A 151 11.31 3.48 -7.61
CA TYR A 151 11.65 3.08 -6.24
C TYR A 151 10.80 1.94 -5.65
N GLN A 152 9.98 1.26 -6.45
CA GLN A 152 9.29 0.06 -5.99
C GLN A 152 10.31 -1.01 -5.58
N PHE A 153 10.05 -1.66 -4.44
CA PHE A 153 10.97 -2.67 -3.91
C PHE A 153 11.12 -3.87 -4.87
N PRO A 154 12.36 -4.37 -5.10
CA PRO A 154 12.65 -5.33 -6.18
C PRO A 154 12.04 -6.73 -6.02
N GLU A 155 11.37 -7.04 -4.93
CA GLU A 155 10.60 -8.28 -4.76
C GLU A 155 9.21 -8.25 -5.44
N LYS A 156 8.73 -7.07 -5.84
CA LYS A 156 7.44 -6.90 -6.50
C LYS A 156 7.55 -7.21 -8.00
N LEU A 157 6.42 -7.63 -8.62
CA LEU A 157 6.37 -8.19 -9.96
C LEU A 157 7.17 -7.38 -11.01
N ILE A 158 6.84 -6.11 -11.20
CA ILE A 158 7.44 -5.31 -12.28
C ILE A 158 8.96 -5.15 -12.10
N PRO A 159 9.48 -4.65 -10.97
CA PRO A 159 10.93 -4.50 -10.82
C PRO A 159 11.66 -5.85 -10.80
N LEU A 160 11.06 -6.93 -10.27
CA LEU A 160 11.63 -8.27 -10.30
C LEU A 160 11.80 -8.78 -11.75
N ILE A 161 10.76 -8.63 -12.59
CA ILE A 161 10.79 -9.02 -14.00
C ILE A 161 11.87 -8.23 -14.74
N ILE A 162 11.96 -6.91 -14.53
CA ILE A 162 12.99 -6.07 -15.16
C ILE A 162 14.39 -6.56 -14.79
N LEU A 163 14.67 -6.75 -13.50
CA LEU A 163 15.99 -7.17 -13.04
C LEU A 163 16.35 -8.56 -13.56
N ASN A 164 15.44 -9.53 -13.45
CA ASN A 164 15.68 -10.88 -13.93
C ASN A 164 15.90 -10.91 -15.44
N ALA A 165 15.12 -10.18 -16.22
CA ALA A 165 15.29 -10.10 -17.67
C ALA A 165 16.68 -9.59 -18.04
N LEU A 166 17.11 -8.46 -17.45
CA LEU A 166 18.42 -7.87 -17.73
C LEU A 166 19.60 -8.78 -17.31
N GLU A 167 19.38 -9.64 -16.31
CA GLU A 167 20.38 -10.62 -15.84
C GLU A 167 20.29 -11.97 -16.59
N GLY A 168 19.37 -12.12 -17.55
CA GLY A 168 19.16 -13.39 -18.28
C GLY A 168 18.58 -14.51 -17.41
N LYS A 169 17.92 -14.18 -16.31
CA LYS A 169 17.28 -15.13 -15.42
C LYS A 169 15.85 -15.43 -15.87
N ASN A 170 15.33 -16.58 -15.45
CA ASN A 170 13.94 -16.94 -15.70
C ASN A 170 12.97 -15.89 -15.11
N LEU A 171 11.88 -15.64 -15.84
CA LEU A 171 10.77 -14.78 -15.44
C LEU A 171 9.61 -15.67 -14.97
N PRO A 172 9.57 -16.04 -13.67
CA PRO A 172 8.58 -16.98 -13.19
C PRO A 172 7.19 -16.32 -13.13
N ILE A 173 6.20 -17.00 -13.70
CA ILE A 173 4.80 -16.61 -13.62
C ILE A 173 4.06 -17.56 -12.70
N TYR A 174 3.43 -17.04 -11.65
CA TYR A 174 2.64 -17.85 -10.74
C TYR A 174 1.37 -18.39 -11.43
N GLY A 175 1.17 -19.71 -11.34
CA GLY A 175 0.03 -20.38 -11.96
C GLY A 175 0.05 -20.22 -13.47
N ASN A 176 -1.07 -19.76 -14.05
CA ASN A 176 -1.20 -19.52 -15.50
C ASN A 176 -1.04 -18.04 -15.90
N GLY A 177 -0.72 -17.15 -14.93
CA GLY A 177 -0.57 -15.72 -15.16
C GLY A 177 -1.85 -14.94 -15.45
N LYS A 178 -3.02 -15.57 -15.33
CA LYS A 178 -4.32 -14.96 -15.66
C LYS A 178 -4.94 -14.15 -14.51
N GLN A 179 -4.27 -14.08 -13.38
CA GLN A 179 -4.71 -13.21 -12.26
C GLN A 179 -4.77 -11.77 -12.76
N ILE A 180 -5.93 -11.16 -12.64
CA ILE A 180 -6.17 -9.77 -13.02
C ILE A 180 -5.84 -8.88 -11.82
N ARG A 181 -5.17 -7.75 -12.11
CA ARG A 181 -4.89 -6.69 -11.15
C ARG A 181 -5.14 -5.35 -11.80
N ASP A 182 -5.68 -4.42 -11.05
CA ASP A 182 -5.69 -3.02 -11.44
C ASP A 182 -4.35 -2.38 -11.10
N TRP A 183 -3.72 -1.71 -12.06
CA TRP A 183 -2.38 -1.15 -11.94
C TRP A 183 -2.42 0.36 -11.83
N LEU A 184 -2.02 0.87 -10.65
CA LEU A 184 -2.04 2.27 -10.29
C LEU A 184 -0.62 2.86 -10.28
N TYR A 185 -0.39 3.92 -11.06
CA TYR A 185 0.90 4.59 -11.04
C TYR A 185 1.11 5.34 -9.72
N VAL A 186 2.31 5.19 -9.13
CA VAL A 186 2.58 5.64 -7.76
C VAL A 186 2.41 7.16 -7.56
N ASP A 187 2.72 8.00 -8.56
CA ASP A 187 2.53 9.45 -8.44
C ASP A 187 1.04 9.83 -8.45
N ASP A 188 0.21 9.09 -9.19
CA ASP A 188 -1.25 9.28 -9.18
C ASP A 188 -1.82 8.87 -7.83
N HIS A 189 -1.34 7.75 -7.26
CA HIS A 189 -1.69 7.34 -5.91
C HIS A 189 -1.30 8.40 -4.88
N ALA A 190 -0.05 8.89 -4.92
CA ALA A 190 0.41 9.92 -3.98
C ALA A 190 -0.42 11.20 -4.06
N ARG A 191 -0.83 11.63 -5.28
CA ARG A 191 -1.73 12.77 -5.47
C ARG A 191 -3.13 12.51 -4.91
N ALA A 192 -3.67 11.32 -5.14
CA ALA A 192 -4.97 10.92 -4.60
C ALA A 192 -4.95 10.88 -3.07
N LEU A 193 -3.91 10.29 -2.45
CA LEU A 193 -3.75 10.28 -0.99
C LEU A 193 -3.72 11.69 -0.40
N LEU A 194 -2.95 12.59 -1.02
CA LEU A 194 -2.89 13.99 -0.59
C LEU A 194 -4.26 14.68 -0.73
N HIS A 195 -4.96 14.45 -1.84
CA HIS A 195 -6.29 14.99 -2.07
C HIS A 195 -7.27 14.52 -1.00
N VAL A 196 -7.34 13.22 -0.72
CA VAL A 196 -8.20 12.66 0.34
C VAL A 196 -7.82 13.20 1.72
N ALA A 197 -6.53 13.29 2.04
CA ALA A 197 -6.08 13.84 3.32
C ALA A 197 -6.55 15.28 3.54
N LEU A 198 -6.55 16.12 2.48
CA LEU A 198 -6.93 17.52 2.56
C LEU A 198 -8.46 17.73 2.49
N THR A 199 -9.15 17.02 1.60
CA THR A 199 -10.55 17.30 1.24
C THR A 199 -11.54 16.19 1.62
N GLY A 200 -11.06 14.98 1.96
CA GLY A 200 -11.91 13.83 2.30
C GLY A 200 -12.77 14.09 3.54
N GLU A 201 -13.96 13.50 3.55
CA GLU A 201 -14.91 13.56 4.64
C GLU A 201 -14.54 12.57 5.74
N VAL A 202 -14.51 13.04 6.97
CA VAL A 202 -14.15 12.23 8.15
C VAL A 202 -15.16 11.09 8.33
N GLY A 203 -14.61 9.87 8.47
CA GLY A 203 -15.40 8.64 8.65
C GLY A 203 -15.60 7.86 7.37
N GLU A 204 -15.28 8.43 6.21
CA GLU A 204 -15.48 7.80 4.90
C GLU A 204 -14.27 6.93 4.47
N THR A 205 -14.58 6.00 3.57
CA THR A 205 -13.61 5.15 2.87
C THR A 205 -13.61 5.54 1.38
N TYR A 206 -12.43 5.52 0.75
CA TYR A 206 -12.25 5.87 -0.66
C TYR A 206 -11.44 4.79 -1.35
N ASN A 207 -11.94 4.24 -2.44
CA ASN A 207 -11.16 3.36 -3.32
C ASN A 207 -10.33 4.22 -4.29
N ILE A 208 -9.04 3.85 -4.44
CA ILE A 208 -8.11 4.51 -5.36
C ILE A 208 -7.59 3.46 -6.33
N GLY A 209 -8.11 3.46 -7.54
CA GLY A 209 -7.74 2.54 -8.62
C GLY A 209 -7.19 3.26 -9.85
N GLY A 210 -6.53 2.49 -10.72
CA GLY A 210 -5.96 2.98 -11.98
C GLY A 210 -6.92 2.87 -13.16
N HIS A 211 -8.02 2.11 -13.05
CA HIS A 211 -8.86 1.66 -14.16
C HIS A 211 -8.03 1.03 -15.28
N ASN A 212 -7.08 0.19 -14.89
CA ASN A 212 -6.11 -0.44 -15.78
C ASN A 212 -5.93 -1.91 -15.37
N GLU A 213 -7.01 -2.67 -15.49
CA GLU A 213 -7.09 -4.09 -15.15
C GLU A 213 -6.39 -4.90 -16.23
N LEU A 214 -5.27 -5.54 -15.87
CA LEU A 214 -4.47 -6.39 -16.74
C LEU A 214 -4.17 -7.73 -16.08
N GLN A 215 -4.06 -8.76 -16.88
CA GLN A 215 -3.54 -10.05 -16.44
C GLN A 215 -2.03 -9.91 -16.14
N ASN A 216 -1.52 -10.60 -15.13
CA ASN A 216 -0.10 -10.58 -14.80
C ASN A 216 0.80 -10.93 -16.00
N ILE A 217 0.38 -11.91 -16.82
CA ILE A 217 1.12 -12.29 -18.03
C ILE A 217 1.20 -11.15 -19.06
N GLU A 218 0.15 -10.35 -19.19
CA GLU A 218 0.13 -9.22 -20.12
C GLU A 218 1.11 -8.12 -19.67
N VAL A 219 1.16 -7.85 -18.36
CA VAL A 219 2.13 -6.93 -17.76
C VAL A 219 3.55 -7.40 -18.02
N VAL A 220 3.84 -8.70 -17.77
CA VAL A 220 5.18 -9.25 -17.98
C VAL A 220 5.60 -9.16 -19.45
N LYS A 221 4.71 -9.49 -20.39
CA LYS A 221 4.99 -9.37 -21.83
C LYS A 221 5.21 -7.92 -22.25
N THR A 222 4.44 -6.98 -21.70
CA THR A 222 4.62 -5.55 -21.95
C THR A 222 5.99 -5.08 -21.47
N VAL A 223 6.42 -5.49 -20.28
CA VAL A 223 7.76 -5.19 -19.74
C VAL A 223 8.84 -5.76 -20.65
N CYS A 224 8.72 -7.03 -21.10
CA CYS A 224 9.66 -7.64 -22.03
C CYS A 224 9.74 -6.86 -23.34
N SER A 225 8.61 -6.48 -23.93
CA SER A 225 8.56 -5.69 -25.18
C SER A 225 9.25 -4.34 -25.04
N ILE A 226 9.02 -3.64 -23.91
CA ILE A 226 9.68 -2.36 -23.63
C ILE A 226 11.20 -2.55 -23.45
N LEU A 227 11.63 -3.61 -22.78
CA LEU A 227 13.05 -3.92 -22.62
C LEU A 227 13.69 -4.25 -23.97
N ASP A 228 13.03 -5.02 -24.85
CA ASP A 228 13.54 -5.33 -26.21
C ASP A 228 13.79 -4.06 -27.02
N GLU A 229 13.00 -2.99 -26.82
CA GLU A 229 13.16 -1.71 -27.50
C GLU A 229 14.28 -0.85 -26.88
N LEU A 230 14.32 -0.76 -25.54
CA LEU A 230 15.20 0.16 -24.81
C LEU A 230 16.60 -0.41 -24.59
N VAL A 231 16.68 -1.71 -24.36
CA VAL A 231 17.92 -2.45 -24.05
C VAL A 231 17.86 -3.80 -24.74
N PRO A 232 18.05 -3.86 -26.08
CA PRO A 232 18.05 -5.14 -26.80
C PRO A 232 18.94 -6.19 -26.14
N SER A 233 18.47 -7.45 -26.11
CA SER A 233 19.19 -8.52 -25.44
C SER A 233 20.55 -8.79 -26.10
N GLU A 234 21.61 -8.82 -25.29
CA GLU A 234 22.95 -9.27 -25.67
C GLU A 234 23.24 -10.69 -25.13
N LEU A 235 22.21 -11.40 -24.66
CA LEU A 235 22.34 -12.73 -24.06
C LEU A 235 22.40 -13.80 -25.13
N ASP A 236 23.34 -14.72 -25.02
CA ASP A 236 23.50 -15.84 -25.95
C ASP A 236 22.24 -16.70 -26.07
N GLY A 237 21.64 -16.74 -27.27
CA GLY A 237 20.46 -17.54 -27.58
C GLY A 237 19.13 -16.91 -27.12
N ILE A 238 19.14 -15.68 -26.65
CA ILE A 238 17.94 -14.93 -26.24
C ILE A 238 17.79 -13.70 -27.12
N ASP A 239 16.96 -13.78 -28.14
CA ASP A 239 16.67 -12.66 -29.05
C ASP A 239 15.63 -11.70 -28.48
N LYS A 240 14.76 -12.21 -27.60
CA LYS A 240 13.67 -11.46 -26.92
C LYS A 240 13.55 -11.90 -25.47
N TYR A 241 13.36 -10.96 -24.56
CA TYR A 241 13.18 -11.23 -23.14
C TYR A 241 11.96 -12.10 -22.82
N GLU A 242 10.92 -12.09 -23.66
CA GLU A 242 9.76 -13.00 -23.51
C GLU A 242 10.14 -14.49 -23.53
N GLN A 243 11.29 -14.87 -24.15
CA GLN A 243 11.80 -16.25 -24.14
C GLN A 243 12.21 -16.73 -22.76
N LEU A 244 12.44 -15.82 -21.81
CA LEU A 244 12.78 -16.13 -20.42
C LEU A 244 11.56 -16.46 -19.54
N ILE A 245 10.33 -16.27 -20.04
CA ILE A 245 9.12 -16.54 -19.27
C ILE A 245 9.00 -18.03 -18.98
N THR A 246 8.73 -18.37 -17.71
CA THR A 246 8.52 -19.73 -17.22
C THR A 246 7.25 -19.80 -16.38
N TYR A 247 6.57 -20.98 -16.39
CA TYR A 247 5.33 -21.24 -15.66
C TYR A 247 5.55 -22.29 -14.58
#